data_eac416c1436d1ed6f391f7b8c62871d1
#
_entry.id   eac416c1436d1ed6f391f7b8c62871d1
#
_cell.length_a   1.000
_cell.length_b   1.000
_cell.length_c   1.000
_cell.angle_alpha   90.00
_cell.angle_beta   90.00
_cell.angle_gamma   90.00
#
_symmetry.space_group_name_H-M   'P 1'
#
loop_
_entity.id
_entity.type
_entity.pdbx_description
1 polymer ?
#
loop_
_entity_poly.entity_id
_entity_poly.type
_entity_poly.pdbx_seq_one_letter_code
_entity_poly.pdbx_strand_id
1 'polypeptide(L)'
;MNSHKQVGSVVYCFRNLFHKNTQNIHFGRKMKDVLTPKQVGRAINVSESSVKRWCDKGEIPTIYTPGGHRRIALSTVLALVREGKHSLVYPEALGLPATSGQTIRVVERARRNLTEALVEGNEPRCRQLVIDLYSAGQSLSAICDEVIAAAFREIGDRWSCGRAEVYQERRGCEITLHIMHELRSILPTPPVDAPLAMGGAPIGDQYSLGTTMAELVLRDATWNAVSLGDNLPFETLAAAIREHQPKLFWLSCSYIANEG
;
A
#
# COMPACT_ATOMS: atom_id res chain seq x y z
N MET A 1 7.20 12.54 37.99
CA MET A 1 7.69 13.27 36.81
C MET A 1 7.46 12.34 35.63
N ASN A 2 6.32 12.49 34.99
CA ASN A 2 5.88 11.63 33.88
C ASN A 2 6.24 12.27 32.54
N SER A 3 7.29 11.79 31.90
CA SER A 3 7.50 12.09 30.47
C SER A 3 6.88 10.97 29.64
N HIS A 4 5.60 11.10 29.33
CA HIS A 4 4.99 10.31 28.27
C HIS A 4 5.60 10.76 26.93
N LYS A 5 6.66 10.09 26.46
CA LYS A 5 7.08 10.17 25.07
C LYS A 5 5.99 9.50 24.24
N GLN A 6 5.21 10.31 23.54
CA GLN A 6 4.32 9.88 22.48
C GLN A 6 5.19 9.15 21.42
N VAL A 7 5.00 7.84 21.30
CA VAL A 7 5.57 7.07 20.20
C VAL A 7 4.76 7.46 18.97
N GLY A 8 5.36 8.29 18.13
CA GLY A 8 4.74 8.76 16.90
C GLY A 8 4.43 7.61 15.95
N SER A 9 3.24 7.64 15.38
CA SER A 9 2.82 6.72 14.32
C SER A 9 3.82 6.80 13.17
N VAL A 10 4.49 5.69 12.90
CA VAL A 10 5.41 5.56 11.77
C VAL A 10 4.58 5.59 10.49
N VAL A 11 4.65 6.68 9.74
CA VAL A 11 3.97 6.81 8.45
C VAL A 11 4.98 6.52 7.35
N TYR A 12 4.95 5.29 6.83
CA TYR A 12 5.65 4.98 5.59
C TYR A 12 4.74 5.31 4.41
N CYS A 13 5.09 6.30 3.61
CA CYS A 13 4.38 6.63 2.39
C CYS A 13 5.30 6.39 1.18
N PHE A 14 5.25 5.18 0.63
CA PHE A 14 5.97 4.84 -0.61
C PHE A 14 5.24 5.34 -1.87
N ARG A 15 4.03 5.84 -1.74
CA ARG A 15 3.14 6.22 -2.84
C ARG A 15 3.71 7.29 -3.79
N ASN A 16 4.65 8.11 -3.32
CA ASN A 16 5.21 9.22 -4.13
C ASN A 16 6.50 8.88 -4.89
N LEU A 17 7.13 7.74 -4.65
CA LEU A 17 8.38 7.36 -5.30
C LEU A 17 8.21 6.88 -6.75
N PHE A 18 7.01 6.43 -7.15
CA PHE A 18 6.79 5.76 -8.43
C PHE A 18 5.76 6.42 -9.36
N HIS A 19 5.30 7.65 -9.07
CA HIS A 19 4.22 8.28 -9.86
C HIS A 19 4.65 8.84 -11.24
N LYS A 20 5.88 8.63 -11.69
CA LYS A 20 6.37 9.20 -12.96
C LYS A 20 6.74 8.20 -14.06
N ASN A 21 6.56 6.90 -13.89
CA ASN A 21 6.99 5.95 -14.94
C ASN A 21 6.07 4.76 -15.20
N THR A 22 4.75 4.96 -15.15
CA THR A 22 3.80 4.00 -15.75
C THR A 22 3.33 4.52 -17.10
N GLN A 23 4.26 4.60 -18.07
CA GLN A 23 3.87 4.64 -19.48
C GLN A 23 3.87 3.23 -20.04
N ASN A 24 2.68 2.86 -20.57
CA ASN A 24 2.43 1.77 -21.51
C ASN A 24 2.50 0.32 -21.01
N ILE A 25 1.47 -0.07 -20.25
CA ILE A 25 0.94 -1.41 -20.44
C ILE A 25 -0.27 -1.29 -21.38
N HIS A 26 -0.09 -1.77 -22.60
CA HIS A 26 -1.13 -1.85 -23.62
C HIS A 26 -2.21 -2.85 -23.16
N PHE A 27 -3.22 -2.38 -22.46
CA PHE A 27 -4.47 -3.12 -22.29
C PHE A 27 -5.35 -2.84 -23.51
N GLY A 28 -5.39 -3.77 -24.43
CA GLY A 28 -6.26 -3.75 -25.61
C GLY A 28 -7.73 -3.96 -25.26
N ARG A 29 -8.34 -3.03 -24.54
CA ARG A 29 -9.77 -2.74 -24.54
C ARG A 29 -9.96 -1.29 -24.15
N LYS A 30 -10.50 -0.50 -25.09
CA LYS A 30 -10.85 0.91 -24.90
C LYS A 30 -11.75 1.02 -23.66
N MET A 31 -11.23 1.52 -22.53
CA MET A 31 -12.03 1.83 -21.35
C MET A 31 -13.11 2.83 -21.76
N LYS A 32 -14.34 2.54 -21.42
CA LYS A 32 -15.46 3.46 -21.67
C LYS A 32 -15.44 4.52 -20.57
N ASP A 33 -15.08 5.75 -20.91
CA ASP A 33 -15.02 6.86 -19.96
C ASP A 33 -16.38 7.18 -19.32
N VAL A 34 -17.49 6.80 -20.00
CA VAL A 34 -18.85 7.01 -19.54
C VAL A 34 -19.71 5.74 -19.66
N LEU A 35 -20.55 5.55 -18.68
CA LEU A 35 -21.32 4.33 -18.42
C LEU A 35 -22.82 4.63 -18.47
N THR A 36 -23.62 3.61 -18.80
CA THR A 36 -25.08 3.67 -18.67
C THR A 36 -25.52 3.26 -17.26
N PRO A 37 -26.69 3.71 -16.76
CA PRO A 37 -27.25 3.22 -15.50
C PRO A 37 -27.34 1.70 -15.39
N LYS A 38 -27.63 1.00 -16.52
CA LYS A 38 -27.67 -0.45 -16.60
C LYS A 38 -26.31 -1.09 -16.32
N GLN A 39 -25.22 -0.53 -16.90
CA GLN A 39 -23.85 -1.03 -16.67
C GLN A 39 -23.44 -0.81 -15.21
N VAL A 40 -23.72 0.37 -14.66
CA VAL A 40 -23.44 0.68 -13.25
C VAL A 40 -24.22 -0.25 -12.33
N GLY A 41 -25.55 -0.41 -12.55
CA GLY A 41 -26.37 -1.31 -11.74
C GLY A 41 -25.86 -2.74 -11.74
N ARG A 42 -25.49 -3.27 -12.92
CA ARG A 42 -24.86 -4.60 -13.02
C ARG A 42 -23.56 -4.66 -12.26
N ALA A 43 -22.69 -3.65 -12.39
CA ALA A 43 -21.37 -3.66 -11.77
C ALA A 43 -21.41 -3.70 -10.23
N ILE A 44 -22.35 -2.97 -9.61
CA ILE A 44 -22.50 -2.89 -8.14
C ILE A 44 -23.64 -3.74 -7.60
N ASN A 45 -24.21 -4.61 -8.43
CA ASN A 45 -25.30 -5.55 -8.09
C ASN A 45 -26.57 -4.86 -7.54
N VAL A 46 -27.02 -3.81 -8.22
CA VAL A 46 -28.30 -3.13 -7.92
C VAL A 46 -29.15 -2.98 -9.19
N SER A 47 -30.44 -2.70 -9.02
CA SER A 47 -31.33 -2.50 -10.17
C SER A 47 -30.98 -1.23 -10.95
N GLU A 48 -31.19 -1.25 -12.27
CA GLU A 48 -31.03 -0.04 -13.11
C GLU A 48 -31.93 1.10 -12.63
N SER A 49 -33.15 0.78 -12.15
CA SER A 49 -34.08 1.76 -11.60
C SER A 49 -33.55 2.45 -10.34
N SER A 50 -32.85 1.73 -9.49
CA SER A 50 -32.17 2.32 -8.32
C SER A 50 -31.12 3.33 -8.75
N VAL A 51 -30.27 2.96 -9.71
CA VAL A 51 -29.23 3.87 -10.23
C VAL A 51 -29.87 5.11 -10.88
N LYS A 52 -30.92 4.95 -11.68
CA LYS A 52 -31.64 6.07 -12.25
C LYS A 52 -32.21 7.02 -11.19
N ARG A 53 -32.81 6.47 -10.12
CA ARG A 53 -33.31 7.26 -9.00
C ARG A 53 -32.21 8.05 -8.28
N TRP A 54 -31.01 7.47 -8.10
CA TRP A 54 -29.88 8.17 -7.51
C TRP A 54 -29.36 9.29 -8.42
N CYS A 55 -29.36 9.07 -9.74
CA CYS A 55 -29.06 10.14 -10.70
C CYS A 55 -30.06 11.29 -10.60
N ASP A 56 -31.34 10.97 -10.52
CA ASP A 56 -32.44 11.96 -10.46
C ASP A 56 -32.42 12.76 -9.15
N LYS A 57 -31.98 12.16 -8.06
CA LYS A 57 -31.77 12.84 -6.76
C LYS A 57 -30.45 13.61 -6.66
N GLY A 58 -29.57 13.51 -7.66
CA GLY A 58 -28.25 14.13 -7.62
C GLY A 58 -27.23 13.41 -6.72
N GLU A 59 -27.57 12.22 -6.20
CA GLU A 59 -26.66 11.39 -5.38
C GLU A 59 -25.51 10.85 -6.23
N ILE A 60 -25.74 10.68 -7.55
CA ILE A 60 -24.74 10.28 -8.54
C ILE A 60 -24.63 11.37 -9.60
N PRO A 61 -23.49 12.06 -9.72
CA PRO A 61 -23.21 13.01 -10.79
C PRO A 61 -23.43 12.39 -12.15
N THR A 62 -24.31 12.99 -12.95
CA THR A 62 -24.83 12.42 -14.20
C THR A 62 -24.71 13.42 -15.33
N ILE A 63 -24.24 12.96 -16.49
CA ILE A 63 -24.19 13.72 -17.74
C ILE A 63 -25.36 13.23 -18.62
N TYR A 64 -26.05 14.13 -19.30
CA TYR A 64 -27.09 13.79 -20.26
C TYR A 64 -26.57 13.94 -21.68
N THR A 65 -26.84 12.94 -22.52
CA THR A 65 -26.57 13.06 -23.96
C THR A 65 -27.64 13.98 -24.62
N PRO A 66 -27.39 14.50 -25.83
CA PRO A 66 -28.40 15.29 -26.56
C PRO A 66 -29.76 14.59 -26.70
N GLY A 67 -29.83 13.26 -26.71
CA GLY A 67 -31.04 12.46 -26.70
C GLY A 67 -31.60 12.17 -25.30
N GLY A 68 -31.19 12.87 -24.24
CA GLY A 68 -31.72 12.74 -22.89
C GLY A 68 -31.26 11.47 -22.14
N HIS A 69 -30.32 10.70 -22.66
CA HIS A 69 -29.84 9.48 -22.00
C HIS A 69 -28.82 9.80 -20.92
N ARG A 70 -29.01 9.24 -19.73
CA ARG A 70 -28.07 9.36 -18.59
C ARG A 70 -26.75 8.68 -18.87
N ARG A 71 -25.66 9.38 -18.56
CA ARG A 71 -24.30 8.86 -18.59
C ARG A 71 -23.60 9.17 -17.28
N ILE A 72 -22.88 8.21 -16.74
CA ILE A 72 -22.17 8.29 -15.46
C ILE A 72 -20.69 8.09 -15.75
N ALA A 73 -19.85 8.97 -15.26
CA ALA A 73 -18.40 8.81 -15.43
C ALA A 73 -17.89 7.57 -14.66
N LEU A 74 -16.96 6.83 -15.23
CA LEU A 74 -16.33 5.69 -14.57
C LEU A 74 -15.69 6.10 -13.24
N SER A 75 -15.05 7.27 -13.19
CA SER A 75 -14.45 7.85 -11.99
C SER A 75 -15.47 8.04 -10.84
N THR A 76 -16.70 8.44 -11.17
CA THR A 76 -17.80 8.58 -10.19
C THR A 76 -18.15 7.23 -9.56
N VAL A 77 -18.26 6.18 -10.37
CA VAL A 77 -18.57 4.83 -9.87
C VAL A 77 -17.45 4.32 -8.98
N LEU A 78 -16.19 4.52 -9.38
CA LEU A 78 -15.03 4.11 -8.58
C LEU A 78 -14.94 4.89 -7.26
N ALA A 79 -15.33 6.17 -7.23
CA ALA A 79 -15.41 6.95 -6.00
C ALA A 79 -16.43 6.36 -5.03
N LEU A 80 -17.66 6.02 -5.49
CA LEU A 80 -18.69 5.37 -4.66
C LEU A 80 -18.22 4.04 -4.06
N VAL A 81 -17.45 3.26 -4.82
CA VAL A 81 -16.86 2.00 -4.34
C VAL A 81 -15.79 2.27 -3.30
N ARG A 82 -14.91 3.25 -3.50
CA ARG A 82 -13.84 3.64 -2.55
C ARG A 82 -14.40 4.18 -1.24
N GLU A 83 -15.51 4.92 -1.28
CA GLU A 83 -16.21 5.43 -0.10
C GLU A 83 -16.95 4.34 0.69
N GLY A 84 -16.88 3.08 0.24
CA GLY A 84 -17.57 1.95 0.89
C GLY A 84 -19.09 1.94 0.76
N LYS A 85 -19.66 2.87 -0.01
CA LYS A 85 -21.12 2.95 -0.21
C LYS A 85 -21.66 1.76 -1.00
N HIS A 86 -20.87 1.24 -1.94
CA HIS A 86 -21.19 0.08 -2.76
C HIS A 86 -19.97 -0.79 -3.00
N SER A 87 -20.22 -2.08 -3.24
CA SER A 87 -19.17 -3.04 -3.61
C SER A 87 -19.20 -3.28 -5.11
N LEU A 88 -18.03 -3.33 -5.72
CA LEU A 88 -17.90 -3.72 -7.13
C LEU A 88 -18.00 -5.25 -7.23
N VAL A 89 -19.09 -5.75 -7.81
CA VAL A 89 -19.40 -7.19 -7.90
C VAL A 89 -19.03 -7.75 -9.27
N TYR A 90 -19.35 -7.01 -10.33
CA TYR A 90 -19.08 -7.39 -11.72
C TYR A 90 -18.28 -6.29 -12.44
N PRO A 91 -16.95 -6.18 -12.18
CA PRO A 91 -16.11 -5.13 -12.75
C PRO A 91 -16.12 -5.08 -14.27
N GLU A 92 -16.27 -6.25 -14.91
CA GLU A 92 -16.32 -6.38 -16.36
C GLU A 92 -17.51 -5.63 -17.01
N ALA A 93 -18.57 -5.36 -16.25
CA ALA A 93 -19.67 -4.53 -16.73
C ALA A 93 -19.26 -3.07 -16.98
N LEU A 94 -18.17 -2.63 -16.31
CA LEU A 94 -17.56 -1.31 -16.48
C LEU A 94 -16.41 -1.32 -17.51
N GLY A 95 -16.07 -2.48 -18.06
CA GLY A 95 -14.89 -2.68 -18.90
C GLY A 95 -13.58 -2.84 -18.13
N LEU A 96 -13.66 -3.06 -16.82
CA LEU A 96 -12.53 -3.32 -15.94
C LEU A 96 -12.20 -4.83 -15.91
N PRO A 97 -10.96 -5.23 -15.56
CA PRO A 97 -10.63 -6.63 -15.32
C PRO A 97 -11.54 -7.25 -14.26
N ALA A 98 -11.86 -8.54 -14.40
CA ALA A 98 -12.74 -9.27 -13.47
C ALA A 98 -12.25 -9.27 -12.01
N THR A 99 -10.94 -9.08 -11.80
CA THR A 99 -10.29 -8.97 -10.49
C THR A 99 -10.42 -7.58 -9.86
N SER A 100 -10.89 -6.57 -10.61
CA SER A 100 -11.05 -5.20 -10.09
C SER A 100 -12.07 -5.16 -8.96
N GLY A 101 -11.70 -4.55 -7.82
CA GLY A 101 -12.53 -4.50 -6.61
C GLY A 101 -12.42 -5.72 -5.70
N GLN A 102 -12.05 -6.90 -6.20
CA GLN A 102 -11.71 -8.05 -5.35
C GLN A 102 -10.40 -7.80 -4.60
N THR A 103 -9.47 -7.12 -5.24
CA THR A 103 -8.17 -6.75 -4.66
C THR A 103 -8.34 -5.92 -3.38
N ILE A 104 -9.23 -4.94 -3.35
CA ILE A 104 -9.47 -4.10 -2.15
C ILE A 104 -9.97 -4.97 -0.99
N ARG A 105 -10.94 -5.86 -1.22
CA ARG A 105 -11.46 -6.76 -0.17
C ARG A 105 -10.44 -7.77 0.30
N VAL A 106 -9.59 -8.25 -0.61
CA VAL A 106 -8.50 -9.18 -0.29
C VAL A 106 -7.48 -8.47 0.58
N VAL A 107 -7.06 -7.25 0.21
CA VAL A 107 -6.10 -6.43 0.96
C VAL A 107 -6.64 -6.05 2.34
N GLU A 108 -7.90 -5.59 2.45
CA GLU A 108 -8.51 -5.27 3.75
C GLU A 108 -8.64 -6.49 4.68
N ARG A 109 -9.00 -7.65 4.12
CA ARG A 109 -9.05 -8.90 4.89
C ARG A 109 -7.65 -9.32 5.33
N ALA A 110 -6.67 -9.23 4.43
CA ALA A 110 -5.28 -9.56 4.72
C ALA A 110 -4.72 -8.65 5.80
N ARG A 111 -4.97 -7.34 5.76
CA ARG A 111 -4.59 -6.37 6.80
C ARG A 111 -5.13 -6.79 8.16
N ARG A 112 -6.45 -7.01 8.28
CA ARG A 112 -7.06 -7.42 9.55
C ARG A 112 -6.46 -8.72 10.07
N ASN A 113 -6.33 -9.74 9.21
CA ASN A 113 -5.77 -11.01 9.58
C ASN A 113 -4.30 -10.89 10.00
N LEU A 114 -3.53 -10.01 9.33
CA LEU A 114 -2.14 -9.77 9.68
C LEU A 114 -2.04 -9.04 11.03
N THR A 115 -2.87 -8.02 11.28
CA THR A 115 -2.93 -7.32 12.58
C THR A 115 -3.13 -8.30 13.73
N GLU A 116 -4.15 -9.18 13.62
CA GLU A 116 -4.41 -10.19 14.66
C GLU A 116 -3.24 -11.16 14.83
N ALA A 117 -2.70 -11.68 13.72
CA ALA A 117 -1.60 -12.63 13.76
C ALA A 117 -0.31 -12.01 14.37
N LEU A 118 -0.03 -10.72 14.10
CA LEU A 118 1.10 -10.00 14.70
C LEU A 118 0.91 -9.80 16.21
N VAL A 119 -0.29 -9.38 16.65
CA VAL A 119 -0.63 -9.21 18.06
C VAL A 119 -0.55 -10.55 18.81
N GLU A 120 -1.01 -11.64 18.21
CA GLU A 120 -0.88 -12.99 18.74
C GLU A 120 0.57 -13.51 18.76
N GLY A 121 1.44 -12.96 17.88
CA GLY A 121 2.80 -13.46 17.65
C GLY A 121 2.82 -14.76 16.83
N ASN A 122 1.80 -14.95 15.99
CA ASN A 122 1.68 -16.12 15.12
C ASN A 122 2.49 -15.92 13.82
N GLU A 123 3.80 -16.09 13.91
CA GLU A 123 4.73 -15.90 12.79
C GLU A 123 4.37 -16.78 11.56
N PRO A 124 4.03 -18.10 11.69
CA PRO A 124 3.65 -18.89 10.53
C PRO A 124 2.45 -18.31 9.77
N ARG A 125 1.46 -17.79 10.48
CA ARG A 125 0.28 -17.15 9.88
C ARG A 125 0.61 -15.83 9.21
N CYS A 126 1.44 -14.98 9.84
CA CYS A 126 1.92 -13.75 9.24
C CYS A 126 2.67 -14.03 7.94
N ARG A 127 3.59 -14.99 7.97
CA ARG A 127 4.36 -15.45 6.82
C ARG A 127 3.45 -15.90 5.68
N GLN A 128 2.50 -16.79 5.97
CA GLN A 128 1.57 -17.30 4.97
C GLN A 128 0.80 -16.17 4.28
N LEU A 129 0.24 -15.23 5.06
CA LEU A 129 -0.53 -14.11 4.52
C LEU A 129 0.29 -13.23 3.57
N VAL A 130 1.52 -12.88 3.94
CA VAL A 130 2.38 -12.01 3.13
C VAL A 130 2.87 -12.72 1.87
N ILE A 131 3.31 -13.97 1.98
CA ILE A 131 3.78 -14.76 0.83
C ILE A 131 2.64 -15.06 -0.14
N ASP A 132 1.42 -15.36 0.34
CA ASP A 132 0.25 -15.58 -0.51
C ASP A 132 -0.12 -14.32 -1.30
N LEU A 133 -0.09 -13.13 -0.67
CA LEU A 133 -0.34 -11.87 -1.37
C LEU A 133 0.68 -11.63 -2.48
N TYR A 134 1.96 -11.82 -2.20
CA TYR A 134 3.03 -11.66 -3.18
C TYR A 134 2.89 -12.68 -4.32
N SER A 135 2.63 -13.95 -3.99
CA SER A 135 2.43 -15.01 -4.97
C SER A 135 1.16 -14.81 -5.83
N ALA A 136 0.16 -14.13 -5.28
CA ALA A 136 -1.05 -13.74 -6.01
C ALA A 136 -0.85 -12.51 -6.92
N GLY A 137 0.39 -12.00 -7.03
CA GLY A 137 0.75 -10.89 -7.92
C GLY A 137 0.47 -9.50 -7.35
N GLN A 138 0.28 -9.38 -6.01
CA GLN A 138 0.26 -8.06 -5.38
C GLN A 138 1.67 -7.47 -5.40
N SER A 139 1.80 -6.19 -5.78
CA SER A 139 3.10 -5.51 -5.73
C SER A 139 3.60 -5.41 -4.30
N LEU A 140 4.90 -5.48 -4.12
CA LEU A 140 5.50 -5.39 -2.80
C LEU A 140 5.24 -4.02 -2.15
N SER A 141 5.14 -2.94 -2.95
CA SER A 141 4.72 -1.62 -2.47
C SER A 141 3.31 -1.64 -1.88
N ALA A 142 2.34 -2.29 -2.53
CA ALA A 142 0.99 -2.41 -1.99
C ALA A 142 0.95 -3.27 -0.71
N ILE A 143 1.71 -4.37 -0.67
CA ILE A 143 1.84 -5.19 0.54
C ILE A 143 2.44 -4.39 1.70
N CYS A 144 3.51 -3.62 1.46
CA CYS A 144 4.14 -2.79 2.48
C CYS A 144 3.22 -1.67 2.97
N ASP A 145 2.58 -0.91 2.08
CA ASP A 145 1.80 0.28 2.45
C ASP A 145 0.39 -0.05 2.95
N GLU A 146 -0.32 -0.93 2.26
CA GLU A 146 -1.75 -1.16 2.47
C GLU A 146 -2.02 -2.32 3.44
N VAL A 147 -1.05 -3.22 3.64
CA VAL A 147 -1.19 -4.35 4.56
C VAL A 147 -0.28 -4.21 5.76
N ILE A 148 1.04 -4.17 5.59
CA ILE A 148 2.00 -4.18 6.71
C ILE A 148 1.95 -2.86 7.49
N ALA A 149 2.20 -1.72 6.85
CA ALA A 149 2.19 -0.43 7.52
C ALA A 149 0.80 -0.08 8.09
N ALA A 150 -0.28 -0.51 7.41
CA ALA A 150 -1.63 -0.34 7.93
C ALA A 150 -1.91 -1.22 9.15
N ALA A 151 -1.37 -2.46 9.21
CA ALA A 151 -1.47 -3.33 10.38
C ALA A 151 -0.74 -2.73 11.58
N PHE A 152 0.48 -2.20 11.39
CA PHE A 152 1.21 -1.53 12.48
C PHE A 152 0.55 -0.24 12.97
N ARG A 153 -0.07 0.56 12.08
CA ARG A 153 -0.89 1.70 12.52
C ARG A 153 -2.04 1.25 13.41
N GLU A 154 -2.74 0.18 13.02
CA GLU A 154 -3.84 -0.37 13.84
C GLU A 154 -3.34 -0.92 15.19
N ILE A 155 -2.16 -1.55 15.25
CA ILE A 155 -1.53 -1.99 16.51
C ILE A 155 -1.19 -0.77 17.39
N GLY A 156 -0.66 0.31 16.81
CA GLY A 156 -0.40 1.57 17.51
C GLY A 156 -1.68 2.20 18.08
N ASP A 157 -2.77 2.21 17.32
CA ASP A 157 -4.08 2.69 17.79
C ASP A 157 -4.62 1.80 18.93
N ARG A 158 -4.44 0.47 18.85
CA ARG A 158 -4.81 -0.46 19.94
C ARG A 158 -3.97 -0.23 21.21
N TRP A 159 -2.68 0.05 21.05
CA TRP A 159 -1.81 0.39 22.17
C TRP A 159 -2.26 1.67 22.87
N SER A 160 -2.57 2.73 22.13
CA SER A 160 -3.04 4.01 22.70
C SER A 160 -4.33 3.85 23.51
N CYS A 161 -5.14 2.83 23.25
CA CYS A 161 -6.38 2.48 23.94
C CYS A 161 -6.20 1.36 25.00
N GLY A 162 -4.98 0.93 25.30
CA GLY A 162 -4.71 -0.17 26.24
C GLY A 162 -5.16 -1.54 25.78
N ARG A 163 -5.35 -1.75 24.49
CA ARG A 163 -5.77 -3.03 23.87
C ARG A 163 -4.63 -3.81 23.22
N ALA A 164 -3.42 -3.26 23.26
CA ALA A 164 -2.19 -3.93 22.87
C ALA A 164 -1.05 -3.42 23.74
N GLU A 165 0.01 -4.22 23.88
CA GLU A 165 1.20 -3.90 24.64
C GLU A 165 2.39 -3.60 23.72
N VAL A 166 3.33 -2.77 24.17
CA VAL A 166 4.54 -2.40 23.39
C VAL A 166 5.33 -3.62 22.93
N TYR A 167 5.42 -4.66 23.78
CA TYR A 167 6.17 -5.88 23.38
C TYR A 167 5.51 -6.62 22.22
N GLN A 168 4.18 -6.50 22.03
CA GLN A 168 3.48 -7.11 20.90
C GLN A 168 3.84 -6.41 19.59
N GLU A 169 3.91 -5.08 19.61
CA GLU A 169 4.38 -4.30 18.46
C GLU A 169 5.84 -4.64 18.12
N ARG A 170 6.74 -4.69 19.12
CA ARG A 170 8.15 -5.03 18.93
C ARG A 170 8.33 -6.43 18.38
N ARG A 171 7.65 -7.42 18.96
CA ARG A 171 7.65 -8.80 18.43
C ARG A 171 7.11 -8.85 17.00
N GLY A 172 6.07 -8.08 16.71
CA GLY A 172 5.51 -7.96 15.36
C GLY A 172 6.53 -7.40 14.36
N CYS A 173 7.36 -6.43 14.75
CA CYS A 173 8.45 -5.91 13.93
C CYS A 173 9.47 -7.01 13.59
N GLU A 174 9.91 -7.79 14.59
CA GLU A 174 10.85 -8.90 14.36
C GLU A 174 10.28 -9.97 13.42
N ILE A 175 9.02 -10.40 13.66
CA ILE A 175 8.34 -11.34 12.77
C ILE A 175 8.31 -10.81 11.34
N THR A 176 7.96 -9.52 11.16
CA THR A 176 7.88 -8.91 9.84
C THR A 176 9.25 -8.81 9.17
N LEU A 177 10.31 -8.49 9.92
CA LEU A 177 11.68 -8.49 9.40
C LEU A 177 12.11 -9.87 8.89
N HIS A 178 11.81 -10.95 9.63
CA HIS A 178 12.09 -12.32 9.16
C HIS A 178 11.40 -12.61 7.83
N ILE A 179 10.11 -12.21 7.70
CA ILE A 179 9.36 -12.39 6.46
C ILE A 179 9.94 -11.55 5.32
N MET A 180 10.37 -10.31 5.59
CA MET A 180 11.03 -9.46 4.58
C MET A 180 12.35 -10.07 4.10
N HIS A 181 13.17 -10.62 5.00
CA HIS A 181 14.39 -11.31 4.62
C HIS A 181 14.12 -12.57 3.77
N GLU A 182 13.05 -13.30 4.05
CA GLU A 182 12.63 -14.41 3.21
C GLU A 182 12.18 -13.95 1.82
N LEU A 183 11.33 -12.92 1.74
CA LEU A 183 10.93 -12.32 0.48
C LEU A 183 12.12 -11.86 -0.36
N ARG A 184 13.14 -11.29 0.28
CA ARG A 184 14.39 -10.92 -0.40
C ARG A 184 15.01 -12.07 -1.18
N SER A 185 14.96 -13.28 -0.64
CA SER A 185 15.57 -14.47 -1.26
C SER A 185 14.81 -14.96 -2.51
N ILE A 186 13.54 -14.60 -2.63
CA ILE A 186 12.69 -15.00 -3.77
C ILE A 186 12.47 -13.87 -4.80
N LEU A 187 12.90 -12.64 -4.48
CA LEU A 187 12.87 -11.54 -5.43
C LEU A 187 13.84 -11.79 -6.60
N PRO A 188 13.48 -11.33 -7.83
CA PRO A 188 14.37 -11.41 -8.96
C PRO A 188 15.71 -10.71 -8.69
N THR A 189 16.81 -11.29 -9.18
CA THR A 189 18.10 -10.60 -9.15
C THR A 189 18.04 -9.38 -10.06
N PRO A 190 18.42 -8.18 -9.59
CA PRO A 190 18.43 -7.00 -10.44
C PRO A 190 19.34 -7.20 -11.68
N PRO A 191 19.00 -6.59 -12.81
CA PRO A 191 19.89 -6.55 -13.98
C PRO A 191 21.26 -5.97 -13.64
N VAL A 192 22.30 -6.35 -14.40
CA VAL A 192 23.68 -5.87 -14.16
C VAL A 192 23.80 -4.34 -14.28
N ASP A 193 23.01 -3.74 -15.13
CA ASP A 193 22.91 -2.30 -15.40
C ASP A 193 21.82 -1.59 -14.57
N ALA A 194 21.22 -2.29 -13.63
CA ALA A 194 20.19 -1.70 -12.77
C ALA A 194 20.73 -0.48 -12.00
N PRO A 195 19.98 0.60 -11.91
CA PRO A 195 20.40 1.79 -11.20
C PRO A 195 20.59 1.48 -9.69
N LEU A 196 21.67 1.97 -9.12
CA LEU A 196 21.97 1.82 -7.70
C LEU A 196 21.05 2.72 -6.87
N ALA A 197 20.41 2.13 -5.87
CA ALA A 197 19.72 2.84 -4.80
C ALA A 197 20.31 2.42 -3.46
N MET A 198 20.53 3.36 -2.56
CA MET A 198 21.04 3.11 -1.20
C MET A 198 20.24 3.89 -0.18
N GLY A 199 20.24 3.45 1.06
CA GLY A 199 19.62 4.21 2.14
C GLY A 199 19.70 3.51 3.47
N GLY A 200 19.17 4.15 4.51
CA GLY A 200 19.19 3.63 5.87
C GLY A 200 18.41 4.51 6.81
N ALA A 201 18.45 4.20 8.09
CA ALA A 201 17.87 5.02 9.14
C ALA A 201 18.97 5.82 9.87
N PRO A 202 18.73 7.12 10.13
CA PRO A 202 19.71 7.99 10.77
C PRO A 202 19.90 7.66 12.26
N ILE A 203 20.94 8.24 12.83
CA ILE A 203 21.25 8.11 14.26
C ILE A 203 20.03 8.45 15.12
N GLY A 204 19.78 7.63 16.14
CA GLY A 204 18.61 7.72 17.02
C GLY A 204 17.39 6.94 16.55
N ASP A 205 17.34 6.51 15.30
CA ASP A 205 16.31 5.62 14.78
C ASP A 205 16.80 4.17 14.71
N GLN A 206 16.27 3.31 15.57
CA GLN A 206 16.63 1.90 15.69
C GLN A 206 15.64 0.96 14.99
N TYR A 207 14.72 1.51 14.17
CA TYR A 207 13.74 0.73 13.43
C TYR A 207 14.24 0.33 12.05
N SER A 208 14.77 -0.89 11.94
CA SER A 208 15.29 -1.44 10.68
C SER A 208 14.18 -1.82 9.67
N LEU A 209 12.96 -2.05 10.14
CA LEU A 209 11.85 -2.52 9.29
C LEU A 209 11.57 -1.57 8.11
N GLY A 210 11.55 -0.27 8.34
CA GLY A 210 11.25 0.71 7.29
C GLY A 210 12.30 0.74 6.19
N THR A 211 13.58 0.74 6.55
CA THR A 211 14.67 0.72 5.57
C THR A 211 14.73 -0.61 4.81
N THR A 212 14.40 -1.74 5.48
CA THR A 212 14.30 -3.06 4.85
C THR A 212 13.15 -3.12 3.85
N MET A 213 11.97 -2.60 4.20
CA MET A 213 10.84 -2.52 3.27
C MET A 213 11.17 -1.65 2.05
N ALA A 214 11.83 -0.50 2.25
CA ALA A 214 12.25 0.37 1.15
C ALA A 214 13.21 -0.35 0.19
N GLU A 215 14.21 -1.06 0.71
CA GLU A 215 15.11 -1.88 -0.10
C GLU A 215 14.33 -2.87 -0.96
N LEU A 216 13.41 -3.63 -0.37
CA LEU A 216 12.70 -4.70 -1.08
C LEU A 216 11.73 -4.15 -2.13
N VAL A 217 11.03 -3.06 -1.83
CA VAL A 217 10.16 -2.38 -2.81
C VAL A 217 10.97 -1.89 -4.01
N LEU A 218 12.16 -1.35 -3.79
CA LEU A 218 13.05 -0.92 -4.88
C LEU A 218 13.59 -2.11 -5.68
N ARG A 219 13.92 -3.23 -5.02
CA ARG A 219 14.33 -4.47 -5.70
C ARG A 219 13.21 -5.06 -6.56
N ASP A 220 11.98 -5.09 -6.05
CA ASP A 220 10.79 -5.51 -6.81
C ASP A 220 10.57 -4.63 -8.05
N ALA A 221 10.96 -3.35 -7.96
CA ALA A 221 10.98 -2.40 -9.08
C ALA A 221 12.28 -2.43 -9.91
N THR A 222 13.05 -3.52 -9.84
CA THR A 222 14.28 -3.79 -10.63
C THR A 222 15.47 -2.87 -10.35
N TRP A 223 15.51 -2.19 -9.20
CA TRP A 223 16.67 -1.43 -8.76
C TRP A 223 17.71 -2.35 -8.09
N ASN A 224 18.98 -2.02 -8.24
CA ASN A 224 20.03 -2.55 -7.36
C ASN A 224 20.00 -1.80 -6.04
N ALA A 225 19.10 -2.20 -5.15
CA ALA A 225 18.87 -1.51 -3.88
C ALA A 225 19.65 -2.17 -2.73
N VAL A 226 20.24 -1.34 -1.88
CA VAL A 226 21.05 -1.77 -0.72
C VAL A 226 20.65 -0.94 0.51
N SER A 227 20.14 -1.60 1.54
CA SER A 227 19.97 -0.99 2.86
C SER A 227 21.30 -1.00 3.62
N LEU A 228 21.66 0.14 4.17
CA LEU A 228 22.84 0.31 5.04
C LEU A 228 22.53 -0.03 6.52
N GLY A 229 21.24 -0.33 6.82
CA GLY A 229 20.79 -0.60 8.18
C GLY A 229 20.21 0.63 8.89
N ASP A 230 20.23 0.58 10.21
CA ASP A 230 19.64 1.59 11.08
C ASP A 230 20.67 2.29 11.96
N ASN A 231 20.22 3.34 12.66
CA ASN A 231 21.03 4.06 13.66
C ASN A 231 22.39 4.55 13.16
N LEU A 232 22.47 5.04 11.93
CA LEU A 232 23.70 5.44 11.26
C LEU A 232 24.02 6.93 11.45
N PRO A 233 25.26 7.31 11.81
CA PRO A 233 25.69 8.70 11.81
C PRO A 233 25.52 9.35 10.42
N PHE A 234 25.16 10.62 10.38
CA PHE A 234 24.96 11.36 9.12
C PHE A 234 26.23 11.39 8.28
N GLU A 235 27.40 11.45 8.90
CA GLU A 235 28.70 11.42 8.23
C GLU A 235 28.92 10.11 7.49
N THR A 236 28.46 8.97 8.06
CA THR A 236 28.52 7.65 7.43
C THR A 236 27.62 7.58 6.21
N LEU A 237 26.38 8.09 6.33
CA LEU A 237 25.45 8.18 5.21
C LEU A 237 26.00 9.07 4.08
N ALA A 238 26.57 10.22 4.42
CA ALA A 238 27.21 11.11 3.47
C ALA A 238 28.47 10.48 2.81
N ALA A 239 29.23 9.70 3.54
CA ALA A 239 30.37 8.96 2.99
C ALA A 239 29.92 7.92 1.95
N ALA A 240 28.89 7.14 2.25
CA ALA A 240 28.31 6.17 1.33
C ALA A 240 27.82 6.82 0.02
N ILE A 241 27.16 8.00 0.11
CA ILE A 241 26.72 8.75 -1.06
C ILE A 241 27.93 9.19 -1.90
N ARG A 242 28.98 9.73 -1.28
CA ARG A 242 30.18 10.19 -2.01
C ARG A 242 30.90 9.06 -2.70
N GLU A 243 31.01 7.90 -2.05
CA GLU A 243 31.75 6.75 -2.55
C GLU A 243 31.01 6.04 -3.68
N HIS A 244 29.73 5.75 -3.47
CA HIS A 244 28.96 4.90 -4.38
C HIS A 244 28.12 5.66 -5.42
N GLN A 245 27.95 6.99 -5.27
CA GLN A 245 27.19 7.85 -6.20
C GLN A 245 25.82 7.24 -6.60
N PRO A 246 24.96 6.81 -5.65
CA PRO A 246 23.68 6.17 -5.99
C PRO A 246 22.77 7.14 -6.74
N LYS A 247 21.94 6.59 -7.64
CA LYS A 247 20.92 7.37 -8.38
C LYS A 247 19.75 7.79 -7.49
N LEU A 248 19.52 7.03 -6.40
CA LEU A 248 18.52 7.32 -5.38
C LEU A 248 19.11 7.04 -4.01
N PHE A 249 18.90 7.93 -3.07
CA PHE A 249 19.20 7.72 -1.67
C PHE A 249 17.95 7.94 -0.82
N TRP A 250 17.59 6.99 0.06
CA TRP A 250 16.46 7.13 0.96
C TRP A 250 16.89 7.24 2.43
N LEU A 251 16.10 7.96 3.21
CA LEU A 251 16.17 7.97 4.66
C LEU A 251 14.86 7.40 5.23
N SER A 252 14.98 6.41 6.10
CA SER A 252 13.86 5.86 6.86
C SER A 252 13.86 6.51 8.24
N CYS A 253 12.84 7.30 8.54
CA CYS A 253 12.71 7.97 9.84
C CYS A 253 11.39 7.57 10.49
N SER A 254 11.45 6.95 11.67
CA SER A 254 10.27 6.59 12.45
C SER A 254 9.72 7.78 13.27
N TYR A 255 10.55 8.77 13.52
CA TYR A 255 10.18 9.97 14.27
C TYR A 255 10.96 11.19 13.76
N ILE A 256 10.25 12.29 13.55
CA ILE A 256 10.86 13.59 13.26
C ILE A 256 10.46 14.50 14.43
N ALA A 257 11.43 14.88 15.26
CA ALA A 257 11.21 15.90 16.27
C ALA A 257 10.95 17.23 15.55
N ASN A 258 9.77 17.84 15.77
CA ASN A 258 9.58 19.23 15.42
C ASN A 258 10.45 20.07 16.35
N GLU A 259 11.63 20.45 15.91
CA GLU A 259 12.34 21.59 16.47
C GLU A 259 11.72 22.83 15.82
N GLY A 260 10.89 23.55 16.60
CA GLY A 260 10.32 24.83 16.24
C GLY A 260 11.37 25.92 16.06
#